data_3566252b90dda36d978737cdae8a7bfb
#
_entry.id   3566252b90dda36d978737cdae8a7bfb
#
_cell.length_a   1.000
_cell.length_b   1.000
_cell.length_c   1.000
_cell.angle_alpha   90.00
_cell.angle_beta   90.00
_cell.angle_gamma   90.00
#
_symmetry.space_group_name_H-M   'P 1'
#
loop_
_entity.id
_entity.type
_entity.pdbx_description
1 polymer ?
#
loop_
_entity_poly.entity_id
_entity_poly.type
_entity_poly.pdbx_seq_one_letter_code
_entity_poly.pdbx_strand_id
1 'polypeptide(L)'
;MNKIFKVLFMLSALSLLCFAQAKQTTTITKDIVELNENGAGKKVGTVTVTETANGTSISVEATGLKVDAGQVGLHLYEKNSPKPTKDKSGNLVIGGGLGEDMGDLGSLTVNGDGSVSQTIVGELEYSDIKGKSLVITDDVNSYADNTQTKKEPLYVAIF
;
A
#
# COMPACT_ATOMS: atom_id res chain seq x y z
N MET A 1 2.93 -77.49 -29.75
CA MET A 1 1.84 -76.62 -29.26
C MET A 1 2.44 -75.66 -28.26
N ASN A 2 2.81 -74.44 -28.67
CA ASN A 2 3.44 -73.46 -27.82
C ASN A 2 2.59 -72.20 -27.84
N LYS A 3 1.95 -71.89 -26.74
CA LYS A 3 1.22 -70.67 -26.54
C LYS A 3 2.19 -69.58 -26.11
N ILE A 4 2.51 -68.66 -27.02
CA ILE A 4 3.31 -67.48 -26.78
C ILE A 4 2.46 -66.48 -26.02
N PHE A 5 2.81 -66.26 -24.75
CA PHE A 5 2.20 -65.26 -23.89
C PHE A 5 2.80 -63.90 -24.25
N LYS A 6 2.05 -63.08 -24.98
CA LYS A 6 2.43 -61.68 -25.22
C LYS A 6 2.11 -60.87 -23.94
N VAL A 7 3.10 -60.60 -23.16
CA VAL A 7 3.02 -59.59 -22.08
C VAL A 7 3.14 -58.22 -22.72
N LEU A 8 2.01 -57.55 -22.87
CA LEU A 8 1.98 -56.15 -23.29
C LEU A 8 2.34 -55.28 -22.08
N PHE A 9 3.57 -54.80 -22.08
CA PHE A 9 4.07 -53.83 -21.07
C PHE A 9 3.45 -52.48 -21.41
N MET A 10 2.36 -52.12 -20.73
CA MET A 10 1.73 -50.83 -20.83
C MET A 10 2.53 -49.83 -19.98
N LEU A 11 3.46 -49.14 -20.63
CA LEU A 11 4.25 -48.05 -20.01
C LEU A 11 3.31 -46.84 -19.86
N SER A 12 2.66 -46.71 -18.71
CA SER A 12 1.89 -45.53 -18.38
C SER A 12 2.91 -44.41 -18.02
N ALA A 13 3.17 -43.56 -19.01
CA ALA A 13 3.86 -42.32 -18.77
C ALA A 13 2.96 -41.42 -17.91
N LEU A 14 3.19 -41.45 -16.59
CA LEU A 14 2.59 -40.52 -15.66
C LEU A 14 3.30 -39.17 -15.88
N SER A 15 2.79 -38.40 -16.82
CA SER A 15 3.18 -37.02 -17.00
C SER A 15 2.75 -36.23 -15.76
N LEU A 16 3.67 -35.97 -14.83
CA LEU A 16 3.50 -34.97 -13.78
C LEU A 16 3.31 -33.61 -14.50
N LEU A 17 2.06 -33.22 -14.70
CA LEU A 17 1.74 -31.84 -15.00
C LEU A 17 2.06 -31.02 -13.71
N CYS A 18 3.27 -30.48 -13.67
CA CYS A 18 3.62 -29.44 -12.71
C CYS A 18 2.82 -28.18 -13.10
N PHE A 19 1.61 -28.04 -12.57
CA PHE A 19 0.89 -26.78 -12.63
C PHE A 19 1.67 -25.80 -11.75
N ALA A 20 2.56 -25.03 -12.36
CA ALA A 20 3.04 -23.81 -11.75
C ALA A 20 1.79 -22.93 -11.54
N GLN A 21 1.30 -22.87 -10.31
CA GLN A 21 0.27 -21.89 -9.94
C GLN A 21 0.89 -20.51 -10.13
N ALA A 22 0.57 -19.85 -11.23
CA ALA A 22 0.88 -18.44 -11.38
C ALA A 22 0.20 -17.72 -10.22
N LYS A 23 0.98 -17.01 -9.37
CA LYS A 23 0.44 -16.17 -8.31
C LYS A 23 -0.55 -15.21 -8.98
N GLN A 24 -1.80 -15.26 -8.55
CA GLN A 24 -2.87 -14.46 -9.11
C GLN A 24 -2.58 -12.98 -8.84
N THR A 25 -2.62 -12.16 -9.87
CA THR A 25 -2.53 -10.71 -9.71
C THR A 25 -3.76 -10.20 -8.98
N THR A 26 -3.55 -9.54 -7.86
CA THR A 26 -4.60 -8.88 -7.07
C THR A 26 -4.45 -7.38 -7.23
N THR A 27 -5.51 -6.70 -7.66
CA THR A 27 -5.52 -5.23 -7.79
C THR A 27 -6.66 -4.66 -6.97
N ILE A 28 -6.34 -3.69 -6.10
CA ILE A 28 -7.31 -3.02 -5.24
C ILE A 28 -7.07 -1.53 -5.32
N THR A 29 -8.16 -0.79 -5.56
CA THR A 29 -8.13 0.68 -5.61
C THR A 29 -8.94 1.24 -4.44
N LYS A 30 -8.38 2.23 -3.76
CA LYS A 30 -9.00 2.98 -2.67
C LYS A 30 -8.94 4.48 -2.93
N ASP A 31 -9.91 5.19 -2.39
CA ASP A 31 -9.93 6.64 -2.43
C ASP A 31 -8.92 7.23 -1.45
N ILE A 32 -8.20 8.26 -1.90
CA ILE A 32 -7.39 9.11 -1.03
C ILE A 32 -8.25 10.28 -0.61
N VAL A 33 -8.38 10.47 0.70
CA VAL A 33 -9.17 11.55 1.29
C VAL A 33 -8.31 12.44 2.19
N GLU A 34 -8.64 13.72 2.25
CA GLU A 34 -8.04 14.67 3.17
C GLU A 34 -8.37 14.29 4.62
N LEU A 35 -7.41 14.41 5.54
CA LEU A 35 -7.63 14.29 6.97
C LEU A 35 -7.94 15.66 7.57
N ASN A 36 -8.95 15.72 8.44
CA ASN A 36 -9.34 16.94 9.13
C ASN A 36 -9.87 16.65 10.55
N GLU A 37 -10.31 17.67 11.24
CA GLU A 37 -10.83 17.57 12.61
C GLU A 37 -12.05 16.66 12.77
N ASN A 38 -12.77 16.35 11.69
CA ASN A 38 -13.91 15.43 11.66
C ASN A 38 -13.51 14.01 11.21
N GLY A 39 -12.25 13.80 10.83
CA GLY A 39 -11.72 12.55 10.29
C GLY A 39 -11.53 12.62 8.77
N ALA A 40 -12.17 11.71 8.02
CA ALA A 40 -12.09 11.68 6.56
C ALA A 40 -12.85 12.85 5.93
N GLY A 41 -12.16 13.62 5.13
CA GLY A 41 -12.67 14.78 4.42
C GLY A 41 -12.91 14.52 2.93
N LYS A 42 -12.54 15.49 2.10
CA LYS A 42 -12.76 15.46 0.65
C LYS A 42 -11.83 14.44 -0.02
N LYS A 43 -12.36 13.70 -0.99
CA LYS A 43 -11.56 12.88 -1.90
C LYS A 43 -10.67 13.77 -2.76
N VAL A 44 -9.38 13.43 -2.84
CA VAL A 44 -8.36 14.12 -3.64
C VAL A 44 -7.73 13.21 -4.71
N GLY A 45 -7.95 11.91 -4.63
CA GLY A 45 -7.36 10.97 -5.58
C GLY A 45 -7.68 9.52 -5.29
N THR A 46 -6.85 8.63 -5.82
CA THR A 46 -6.92 7.19 -5.62
C THR A 46 -5.53 6.61 -5.42
N VAL A 47 -5.46 5.53 -4.66
CA VAL A 47 -4.29 4.66 -4.60
C VAL A 47 -4.70 3.28 -5.11
N THR A 48 -3.90 2.73 -6.01
CA THR A 48 -4.08 1.39 -6.55
C THR A 48 -2.91 0.51 -6.13
N VAL A 49 -3.21 -0.55 -5.40
CA VAL A 49 -2.24 -1.56 -4.98
C VAL A 49 -2.41 -2.76 -5.88
N THR A 50 -1.34 -3.16 -6.56
CA THR A 50 -1.31 -4.33 -7.44
C THR A 50 -0.23 -5.29 -6.95
N GLU A 51 -0.65 -6.45 -6.48
CA GLU A 51 0.23 -7.54 -6.08
C GLU A 51 0.44 -8.49 -7.27
N THR A 52 1.70 -8.77 -7.57
CA THR A 52 2.14 -9.69 -8.63
C THR A 52 3.05 -10.78 -8.07
N ALA A 53 3.47 -11.72 -8.90
CA ALA A 53 4.46 -12.73 -8.53
C ALA A 53 5.83 -12.10 -8.14
N ASN A 54 6.11 -10.88 -8.61
CA ASN A 54 7.40 -10.20 -8.47
C ASN A 54 7.40 -9.08 -7.43
N GLY A 55 6.33 -8.95 -6.63
CA GLY A 55 6.19 -7.90 -5.62
C GLY A 55 4.92 -7.07 -5.79
N THR A 56 4.83 -6.01 -5.02
CA THR A 56 3.66 -5.13 -4.99
C THR A 56 4.02 -3.76 -5.56
N SER A 57 3.16 -3.23 -6.42
CA SER A 57 3.23 -1.84 -6.86
C SER A 57 2.10 -1.03 -6.22
N ILE A 58 2.43 0.18 -5.77
CA ILE A 58 1.51 1.14 -5.18
C ILE A 58 1.50 2.37 -6.08
N SER A 59 0.43 2.55 -6.83
CA SER A 59 0.24 3.70 -7.73
C SER A 59 -0.65 4.73 -7.07
N VAL A 60 -0.15 5.96 -6.97
CA VAL A 60 -0.82 7.11 -6.34
C VAL A 60 -1.15 8.13 -7.42
N GLU A 61 -2.44 8.43 -7.56
CA GLU A 61 -2.96 9.46 -8.46
C GLU A 61 -3.80 10.43 -7.64
N ALA A 62 -3.32 11.67 -7.48
CA ALA A 62 -4.01 12.68 -6.68
C ALA A 62 -3.90 14.06 -7.31
N THR A 63 -4.85 14.94 -6.99
CA THR A 63 -4.88 16.33 -7.47
C THR A 63 -5.38 17.27 -6.39
N GLY A 64 -4.88 18.51 -6.40
CA GLY A 64 -5.28 19.55 -5.46
C GLY A 64 -4.86 19.27 -4.02
N LEU A 65 -3.72 18.60 -3.86
CA LEU A 65 -3.09 18.49 -2.56
C LEU A 65 -2.68 19.88 -2.07
N LYS A 66 -2.97 20.17 -0.80
CA LYS A 66 -2.68 21.46 -0.15
C LYS A 66 -1.33 21.41 0.56
N VAL A 67 -0.31 21.02 -0.17
CA VAL A 67 1.08 20.98 0.27
C VAL A 67 1.94 21.71 -0.76
N ASP A 68 3.08 22.22 -0.32
CA ASP A 68 4.03 22.84 -1.23
C ASP A 68 4.57 21.82 -2.25
N ALA A 69 4.94 22.30 -3.42
CA ALA A 69 5.60 21.49 -4.43
C ALA A 69 6.92 20.92 -3.86
N GLY A 70 7.12 19.62 -4.04
CA GLY A 70 8.28 18.94 -3.49
C GLY A 70 8.00 17.49 -3.17
N GLN A 71 8.73 16.95 -2.20
CA GLN A 71 8.55 15.58 -1.77
C GLN A 71 7.71 15.51 -0.50
N VAL A 72 6.85 14.48 -0.43
CA VAL A 72 6.07 14.09 0.74
C VAL A 72 6.28 12.60 1.00
N GLY A 73 6.09 12.14 2.23
CA GLY A 73 6.22 10.73 2.59
C GLY A 73 4.95 9.93 2.28
N LEU A 74 5.11 8.66 1.89
CA LEU A 74 4.05 7.67 1.89
C LEU A 74 4.36 6.61 2.94
N HIS A 75 3.49 6.47 3.94
CA HIS A 75 3.68 5.61 5.10
C HIS A 75 2.54 4.61 5.28
N LEU A 76 2.85 3.48 5.92
CA LEU A 76 1.88 2.50 6.37
C LEU A 76 1.55 2.74 7.84
N TYR A 77 0.26 2.89 8.17
CA TYR A 77 -0.23 3.06 9.54
C TYR A 77 -1.03 1.84 9.99
N GLU A 78 -0.92 1.53 11.30
CA GLU A 78 -1.43 0.30 11.91
C GLU A 78 -2.93 0.07 11.73
N LYS A 79 -3.73 1.15 11.77
CA LYS A 79 -5.21 1.08 11.80
C LYS A 79 -5.83 1.78 10.60
N ASN A 80 -7.09 1.47 10.36
CA ASN A 80 -7.89 2.01 9.27
C ASN A 80 -8.95 3.04 9.74
N SER A 81 -8.74 3.69 10.88
CA SER A 81 -9.66 4.69 11.43
C SER A 81 -9.11 6.11 11.26
N PRO A 82 -9.65 6.93 10.35
CA PRO A 82 -9.21 8.30 10.14
C PRO A 82 -9.67 9.27 11.23
N LYS A 83 -10.39 8.79 12.24
CA LYS A 83 -10.95 9.63 13.30
C LYS A 83 -9.85 10.31 14.10
N PRO A 84 -10.04 11.58 14.46
CA PRO A 84 -9.12 12.25 15.36
C PRO A 84 -9.21 11.63 16.76
N THR A 85 -8.14 11.77 17.52
CA THR A 85 -8.07 11.37 18.94
C THR A 85 -7.66 12.57 19.79
N LYS A 86 -7.54 12.39 21.09
CA LYS A 86 -6.97 13.40 21.99
C LYS A 86 -5.65 12.89 22.57
N ASP A 87 -4.68 13.76 22.63
CA ASP A 87 -3.43 13.49 23.32
C ASP A 87 -3.61 13.54 24.87
N LYS A 88 -2.52 13.28 25.60
CA LYS A 88 -2.53 13.30 27.08
C LYS A 88 -2.84 14.68 27.67
N SER A 89 -2.67 15.74 26.89
CA SER A 89 -2.95 17.13 27.27
C SER A 89 -4.37 17.56 26.86
N GLY A 90 -5.13 16.70 26.16
CA GLY A 90 -6.49 16.96 25.68
C GLY A 90 -6.55 17.67 24.33
N ASN A 91 -5.41 17.90 23.65
CA ASN A 91 -5.38 18.49 22.32
C ASN A 91 -5.87 17.49 21.28
N LEU A 92 -6.52 17.98 20.24
CA LEU A 92 -6.99 17.18 19.12
C LEU A 92 -5.78 16.74 18.27
N VAL A 93 -5.73 15.44 17.94
CA VAL A 93 -4.73 14.85 17.05
C VAL A 93 -5.45 14.34 15.81
N ILE A 94 -5.30 15.07 14.69
CA ILE A 94 -5.85 14.68 13.39
C ILE A 94 -5.16 13.39 12.96
N GLY A 95 -5.95 12.42 12.47
CA GLY A 95 -5.42 11.10 12.12
C GLY A 95 -4.97 10.23 13.30
N GLY A 96 -5.18 10.67 14.55
CA GLY A 96 -4.74 9.91 15.74
C GLY A 96 -5.36 8.51 15.85
N GLY A 97 -6.50 8.26 15.22
CA GLY A 97 -7.13 6.95 15.15
C GLY A 97 -6.45 5.97 14.19
N LEU A 98 -5.48 6.43 13.37
CA LEU A 98 -4.71 5.58 12.45
C LEU A 98 -3.70 4.68 13.19
N GLY A 99 -3.43 4.98 14.46
CA GLY A 99 -2.47 4.22 15.27
C GLY A 99 -1.02 4.64 14.99
N GLU A 100 -0.11 3.68 15.10
CA GLU A 100 1.32 3.92 14.92
C GLU A 100 1.73 3.88 13.45
N ASP A 101 2.73 4.69 13.09
CA ASP A 101 3.45 4.59 11.83
C ASP A 101 4.27 3.30 11.83
N MET A 102 3.96 2.39 10.94
CA MET A 102 4.59 1.06 10.84
C MET A 102 5.79 1.06 9.89
N GLY A 103 5.95 2.09 9.08
CA GLY A 103 7.08 2.20 8.17
C GLY A 103 6.83 3.08 6.96
N ASP A 104 7.93 3.52 6.43
CA ASP A 104 8.05 4.32 5.23
C ASP A 104 8.02 3.43 3.98
N LEU A 105 7.17 3.78 3.03
CA LEU A 105 7.03 3.09 1.75
C LEU A 105 7.74 3.83 0.62
N GLY A 106 8.16 5.07 0.87
CA GLY A 106 8.86 5.90 -0.09
C GLY A 106 8.33 7.33 -0.17
N SER A 107 8.94 8.12 -1.05
CA SER A 107 8.55 9.51 -1.27
C SER A 107 7.70 9.66 -2.52
N LEU A 108 6.73 10.56 -2.45
CA LEU A 108 5.93 11.02 -3.57
C LEU A 108 6.36 12.44 -3.95
N THR A 109 6.40 12.73 -5.24
CA THR A 109 6.68 14.07 -5.75
C THR A 109 5.38 14.80 -6.04
N VAL A 110 5.16 15.91 -5.35
CA VAL A 110 4.02 16.80 -5.57
C VAL A 110 4.44 17.89 -6.55
N ASN A 111 3.68 18.02 -7.63
CA ASN A 111 3.89 19.07 -8.64
C ASN A 111 3.40 20.45 -8.13
N GLY A 112 3.78 21.52 -8.84
CA GLY A 112 3.39 22.89 -8.48
C GLY A 112 1.88 23.18 -8.55
N ASP A 113 1.09 22.30 -9.17
CA ASP A 113 -0.38 22.36 -9.21
C ASP A 113 -1.05 21.50 -8.13
N GLY A 114 -0.26 20.90 -7.23
CA GLY A 114 -0.74 20.01 -6.19
C GLY A 114 -1.11 18.60 -6.70
N SER A 115 -0.62 18.20 -7.87
CA SER A 115 -0.85 16.86 -8.41
C SER A 115 0.28 15.89 -8.07
N VAL A 116 -0.09 14.60 -7.95
CA VAL A 116 0.83 13.46 -7.85
C VAL A 116 0.37 12.39 -8.82
N SER A 117 1.31 11.84 -9.58
CA SER A 117 1.12 10.64 -10.41
C SER A 117 2.40 9.83 -10.32
N GLN A 118 2.43 8.84 -9.45
CA GLN A 118 3.65 8.08 -9.16
C GLN A 118 3.35 6.64 -8.73
N THR A 119 4.23 5.73 -9.13
CA THR A 119 4.19 4.33 -8.70
C THR A 119 5.44 3.99 -7.90
N ILE A 120 5.24 3.43 -6.72
CA ILE A 120 6.27 2.87 -5.85
C ILE A 120 6.19 1.36 -5.96
N VAL A 121 7.34 0.70 -6.06
CA VAL A 121 7.44 -0.78 -6.08
C VAL A 121 8.13 -1.22 -4.79
N GLY A 122 7.55 -2.19 -4.11
CA GLY A 122 8.06 -2.72 -2.84
C GLY A 122 7.82 -4.21 -2.70
N GLU A 123 8.36 -4.78 -1.62
CA GLU A 123 8.24 -6.20 -1.28
C GLU A 123 7.01 -6.51 -0.40
N LEU A 124 6.17 -5.50 -0.10
CA LEU A 124 4.94 -5.68 0.68
C LEU A 124 3.99 -6.64 -0.01
N GLU A 125 3.29 -7.44 0.77
CA GLU A 125 2.14 -8.21 0.30
C GLU A 125 0.83 -7.45 0.60
N TYR A 126 -0.22 -7.74 -0.14
CA TYR A 126 -1.53 -7.13 0.15
C TYR A 126 -2.01 -7.45 1.58
N SER A 127 -1.66 -8.62 2.10
CA SER A 127 -1.93 -9.02 3.48
C SER A 127 -1.36 -8.05 4.52
N ASP A 128 -0.23 -7.39 4.21
CA ASP A 128 0.41 -6.42 5.10
C ASP A 128 -0.35 -5.10 5.17
N ILE A 129 -1.11 -4.78 4.13
CA ILE A 129 -1.86 -3.53 3.98
C ILE A 129 -3.31 -3.67 4.45
N LYS A 130 -3.87 -4.87 4.36
CA LYS A 130 -5.26 -5.15 4.70
C LYS A 130 -5.59 -4.76 6.15
N GLY A 131 -6.64 -3.96 6.33
CA GLY A 131 -7.08 -3.46 7.64
C GLY A 131 -6.24 -2.29 8.18
N LYS A 132 -5.35 -1.75 7.36
CA LYS A 132 -4.46 -0.64 7.67
C LYS A 132 -4.73 0.57 6.78
N SER A 133 -3.89 1.58 6.86
CA SER A 133 -3.99 2.80 6.05
C SER A 133 -2.68 3.14 5.38
N LEU A 134 -2.76 3.60 4.14
CA LEU A 134 -1.68 4.31 3.49
C LEU A 134 -1.88 5.82 3.71
N VAL A 135 -0.85 6.48 4.23
CA VAL A 135 -0.93 7.87 4.67
C VAL A 135 0.13 8.70 3.95
N ILE A 136 -0.31 9.83 3.38
CA ILE A 136 0.61 10.85 2.87
C ILE A 136 0.87 11.84 4.01
N THR A 137 2.14 12.04 4.33
CA THR A 137 2.62 12.94 5.38
C THR A 137 3.40 14.10 4.79
N ASP A 138 3.49 15.20 5.49
CA ASP A 138 4.30 16.38 5.10
C ASP A 138 5.81 16.17 5.24
N ASP A 139 6.22 15.02 5.78
CA ASP A 139 7.61 14.71 6.02
C ASP A 139 8.31 14.18 4.76
N VAL A 140 9.36 14.85 4.38
CA VAL A 140 10.32 14.31 3.40
C VAL A 140 11.20 13.31 4.15
N ASN A 141 11.26 12.07 3.67
CA ASN A 141 12.16 11.05 4.21
C ASN A 141 13.60 11.52 4.24
N SER A 142 13.94 12.27 5.28
CA SER A 142 15.28 12.75 5.55
C SER A 142 16.03 11.65 6.30
N TYR A 143 16.62 10.70 5.58
CA TYR A 143 17.59 9.75 6.16
C TYR A 143 18.82 10.43 6.81
N ALA A 144 18.87 11.77 6.78
CA ALA A 144 20.06 12.53 7.12
C ALA A 144 19.99 13.24 8.48
N ASP A 145 18.84 13.31 9.15
CA ASP A 145 18.76 14.04 10.41
C ASP A 145 17.98 13.27 11.48
N ASN A 146 18.65 13.01 12.63
CA ASN A 146 18.06 12.39 13.83
C ASN A 146 17.07 13.31 14.57
N THR A 147 16.63 14.39 13.98
CA THR A 147 15.52 15.21 14.51
C THR A 147 14.23 14.52 14.11
N GLN A 148 13.55 13.92 15.08
CA GLN A 148 12.17 13.42 14.92
C GLN A 148 11.23 14.61 14.71
N THR A 149 11.16 15.12 13.49
CA THR A 149 10.07 15.98 13.08
C THR A 149 8.79 15.17 13.18
N LYS A 150 7.82 15.68 13.91
CA LYS A 150 6.52 15.04 14.07
C LYS A 150 5.87 14.98 12.68
N LYS A 151 5.78 13.78 12.13
CA LYS A 151 5.10 13.52 10.87
C LYS A 151 3.61 13.82 11.04
N GLU A 152 3.10 14.78 10.30
CA GLU A 152 1.67 15.08 10.32
C GLU A 152 0.97 14.34 9.19
N PRO A 153 0.00 13.47 9.50
CA PRO A 153 -0.81 12.81 8.48
C PRO A 153 -1.73 13.83 7.81
N LEU A 154 -1.64 13.93 6.50
CA LEU A 154 -2.39 14.90 5.71
C LEU A 154 -3.52 14.26 4.91
N TYR A 155 -3.24 13.11 4.30
CA TYR A 155 -4.19 12.37 3.46
C TYR A 155 -4.10 10.87 3.75
N VAL A 156 -5.22 10.16 3.58
CA VAL A 156 -5.30 8.74 3.90
C VAL A 156 -6.09 7.95 2.87
N ALA A 157 -5.63 6.74 2.59
CA ALA A 157 -6.39 5.69 1.92
C ALA A 157 -6.53 4.49 2.87
N ILE A 158 -7.74 4.00 3.03
CA ILE A 158 -8.12 2.97 4.01
C ILE A 158 -8.34 1.63 3.30
N PHE A 159 -7.69 0.58 3.77
CA PHE A 159 -7.72 -0.78 3.20
C PHE A 159 -8.44 -1.80 4.07
#